data_0c63ffa582f526c85a2ac6693f6ae029
#
_entry.id   0c63ffa582f526c85a2ac6693f6ae029
#
_cell.length_a   1.000
_cell.length_b   1.000
_cell.length_c   1.000
_cell.angle_alpha   90.00
_cell.angle_beta   90.00
_cell.angle_gamma   90.00
#
_symmetry.space_group_name_H-M   'P 1'
#
loop_
_entity.id
_entity.type
_entity.pdbx_description
1 polymer ?
#
loop_
_entity_poly.entity_id
_entity_poly.type
_entity_poly.pdbx_seq_one_letter_code
_entity_poly.pdbx_strand_id
1 'polypeptide(L)'
;GLDLEMRTKSSFRVMFGGNISSTSMNQAYVGLEYRRIGKSSQTYNFDGYFSPLYTSLSVRGRTDFFARSLLSLDYGFNFNYYNYFKSNFGAIGRRNDLTYSKYFDTYATAALTMPIGRYTVLSLRANGGWDTYRYFQTTDYEDDDYMDQTRFPFFGLKLEVDRNGLNYLLYPTRGIRQSISAIFITGNEMFRPGTRPPDGVTYTSRGGDSRHWFGAQFLREHYYPVCKWFSFGYLLQAVLTNHPTFTNEYATNITSPAFTPTPHSKFVYIKDFRSSSFIGLGLMPTFEFGPKFYLKNSFYLFLPNDHNEVKENIRKRVRFIYNSSLVYQTPVGPVSLTVSKYDATNRDNWFLTFNF
;
A
#
# COMPACT_ATOMS: atom_id res chain seq x y z
N GLY A 1 1.11 52.25 5.42
CA GLY A 1 0.10 51.24 5.15
C GLY A 1 0.76 50.00 4.61
N LEU A 2 0.46 48.85 5.17
CA LEU A 2 0.85 47.55 4.60
C LEU A 2 -0.24 47.19 3.59
N ASP A 3 0.08 47.29 2.29
CA ASP A 3 -0.77 46.74 1.24
C ASP A 3 -0.56 45.20 1.17
N LEU A 4 -1.51 44.48 1.69
CA LEU A 4 -1.55 43.01 1.61
C LEU A 4 -2.28 42.62 0.32
N GLU A 5 -1.51 42.34 -0.73
CA GLU A 5 -2.06 41.72 -1.95
C GLU A 5 -2.30 40.21 -1.73
N MET A 6 -3.54 39.82 -1.48
CA MET A 6 -3.91 38.42 -1.37
C MET A 6 -4.15 37.82 -2.76
N ARG A 7 -3.22 37.04 -3.26
CA ARG A 7 -3.44 36.17 -4.43
C ARG A 7 -4.09 34.86 -3.98
N THR A 8 -5.35 34.70 -4.29
CA THR A 8 -6.02 33.40 -4.11
C THR A 8 -5.46 32.40 -5.13
N LYS A 9 -4.95 31.27 -4.64
CA LYS A 9 -4.61 30.15 -5.52
C LYS A 9 -5.88 29.64 -6.21
N SER A 10 -5.72 29.11 -7.43
CA SER A 10 -6.83 28.47 -8.15
C SER A 10 -7.52 27.44 -7.22
N SER A 11 -8.84 27.50 -7.15
CA SER A 11 -9.65 26.56 -6.39
C SER A 11 -9.70 25.17 -7.02
N PHE A 12 -9.22 25.03 -8.25
CA PHE A 12 -9.20 23.79 -9.01
C PHE A 12 -7.77 23.44 -9.45
N ARG A 13 -7.38 22.19 -9.25
CA ARG A 13 -6.09 21.64 -9.66
C ARG A 13 -6.28 20.33 -10.38
N VAL A 14 -5.59 20.14 -11.49
CA VAL A 14 -5.50 18.90 -12.23
C VAL A 14 -4.08 18.35 -12.06
N MET A 15 -3.97 17.05 -11.84
CA MET A 15 -2.70 16.35 -11.67
C MET A 15 -2.66 15.18 -12.65
N PHE A 16 -1.50 14.98 -13.27
CA PHE A 16 -1.22 13.87 -14.14
C PHE A 16 0.10 13.22 -13.70
N GLY A 17 0.22 11.94 -13.93
CA GLY A 17 1.45 11.21 -13.66
C GLY A 17 1.34 9.79 -14.16
N GLY A 18 2.38 9.02 -13.95
CA GLY A 18 2.37 7.62 -14.34
C GLY A 18 3.71 6.95 -14.19
N ASN A 19 3.76 5.71 -14.62
CA ASN A 19 4.99 4.99 -14.77
C ASN A 19 4.98 4.10 -16.01
N ILE A 20 6.16 3.86 -16.54
CA ILE A 20 6.42 2.87 -17.58
C ILE A 20 7.42 1.88 -17.01
N SER A 21 7.10 0.59 -17.09
CA SER A 21 7.91 -0.50 -16.54
C SER A 21 8.32 -1.47 -17.64
N SER A 22 9.44 -2.13 -17.44
CA SER A 22 9.87 -3.28 -18.24
C SER A 22 8.93 -4.49 -18.09
N THR A 23 8.00 -4.42 -17.16
CA THR A 23 6.94 -5.41 -16.91
C THR A 23 5.58 -4.82 -17.24
N SER A 24 4.50 -5.61 -17.09
CA SER A 24 3.11 -5.14 -17.32
C SER A 24 2.60 -4.10 -16.32
N MET A 25 3.46 -3.50 -15.49
CA MET A 25 3.09 -2.55 -14.42
C MET A 25 3.00 -1.09 -14.88
N ASN A 26 2.75 -0.86 -16.16
CA ASN A 26 2.51 0.49 -16.66
C ASN A 26 1.25 1.08 -16.03
N GLN A 27 1.32 2.33 -15.61
CA GLN A 27 0.21 2.98 -14.92
C GLN A 27 0.06 4.43 -15.36
N ALA A 28 -1.17 4.87 -15.56
CA ALA A 28 -1.54 6.27 -15.71
C ALA A 28 -2.31 6.74 -14.48
N TYR A 29 -2.08 7.98 -14.09
CA TYR A 29 -2.73 8.66 -12.98
C TYR A 29 -3.37 9.95 -13.44
N VAL A 30 -4.60 10.19 -13.00
CA VAL A 30 -5.32 11.46 -13.14
C VAL A 30 -5.89 11.84 -11.80
N GLY A 31 -5.57 13.05 -11.34
CA GLY A 31 -6.09 13.61 -10.10
C GLY A 31 -6.80 14.94 -10.34
N LEU A 32 -7.92 15.15 -9.65
CA LEU A 32 -8.64 16.42 -9.61
C LEU A 32 -8.80 16.84 -8.16
N GLU A 33 -8.43 18.08 -7.86
CA GLU A 33 -8.61 18.68 -6.53
C GLU A 33 -9.42 19.97 -6.68
N TYR A 34 -10.48 20.08 -5.90
CA TYR A 34 -11.27 21.30 -5.77
C TYR A 34 -11.27 21.77 -4.32
N ARG A 35 -10.94 23.03 -4.09
CA ARG A 35 -10.92 23.66 -2.77
C ARG A 35 -11.89 24.82 -2.70
N ARG A 36 -12.65 24.86 -1.61
CA ARG A 36 -13.54 25.97 -1.26
C ARG A 36 -13.23 26.41 0.16
N ILE A 37 -13.08 27.72 0.35
CA ILE A 37 -12.88 28.35 1.67
C ILE A 37 -14.08 29.24 1.95
N GLY A 38 -14.68 29.08 3.13
CA GLY A 38 -15.82 29.87 3.61
C GLY A 38 -15.87 29.82 5.15
N LYS A 39 -17.03 29.52 5.72
CA LYS A 39 -17.14 29.24 7.17
C LYS A 39 -16.37 27.98 7.61
N SER A 40 -16.10 27.10 6.68
CA SER A 40 -15.21 25.94 6.80
C SER A 40 -14.35 25.84 5.55
N SER A 41 -13.20 25.16 5.60
CA SER A 41 -12.45 24.80 4.42
C SER A 41 -12.91 23.43 3.93
N GLN A 42 -13.21 23.33 2.65
CA GLN A 42 -13.64 22.08 2.01
C GLN A 42 -12.68 21.72 0.89
N THR A 43 -12.18 20.50 0.88
CA THR A 43 -11.33 19.98 -0.18
C THR A 43 -11.93 18.69 -0.71
N TYR A 44 -12.13 18.63 -2.02
CA TYR A 44 -12.61 17.44 -2.71
C TYR A 44 -11.53 16.93 -3.65
N ASN A 45 -11.23 15.66 -3.56
CA ASN A 45 -10.24 14.99 -4.41
C ASN A 45 -10.92 13.85 -5.15
N PHE A 46 -10.62 13.76 -6.43
CA PHE A 46 -10.89 12.60 -7.26
C PHE A 46 -9.57 12.08 -7.77
N ASP A 47 -9.26 10.80 -7.54
CA ASP A 47 -8.04 10.16 -7.97
C ASP A 47 -8.38 8.91 -8.79
N GLY A 48 -7.84 8.81 -9.99
CA GLY A 48 -7.96 7.67 -10.88
C GLY A 48 -6.60 7.10 -11.23
N TYR A 49 -6.42 5.79 -11.03
CA TYR A 49 -5.25 5.01 -11.46
C TYR A 49 -5.70 3.96 -12.45
N PHE A 50 -5.03 3.88 -13.58
CA PHE A 50 -5.37 2.98 -14.69
C PHE A 50 -4.14 2.18 -15.11
N SER A 51 -4.20 0.87 -14.94
CA SER A 51 -3.15 -0.07 -15.29
C SER A 51 -3.77 -1.42 -15.68
N PRO A 52 -3.11 -2.24 -16.50
CA PRO A 52 -3.53 -3.61 -16.72
C PRO A 52 -3.63 -4.47 -15.46
N LEU A 53 -2.81 -4.15 -14.43
CA LEU A 53 -2.76 -4.88 -13.16
C LEU A 53 -3.59 -4.25 -12.05
N TYR A 54 -3.81 -2.94 -12.13
CA TYR A 54 -4.43 -2.18 -11.05
C TYR A 54 -5.26 -1.03 -11.60
N THR A 55 -6.51 -1.00 -11.24
CA THR A 55 -7.40 0.13 -11.49
C THR A 55 -7.97 0.59 -10.16
N SER A 56 -7.88 1.88 -9.88
CA SER A 56 -8.40 2.47 -8.66
C SER A 56 -9.13 3.77 -8.95
N LEU A 57 -10.27 3.93 -8.32
CA LEU A 57 -11.03 5.16 -8.30
C LEU A 57 -11.27 5.54 -6.84
N SER A 58 -10.91 6.77 -6.47
CA SER A 58 -11.09 7.30 -5.12
C SER A 58 -11.74 8.68 -5.18
N VAL A 59 -12.84 8.85 -4.47
CA VAL A 59 -13.48 10.13 -4.25
C VAL A 59 -13.38 10.45 -2.78
N ARG A 60 -12.74 11.56 -2.43
CA ARG A 60 -12.51 11.96 -1.04
C ARG A 60 -12.95 13.40 -0.82
N GLY A 61 -13.64 13.64 0.28
CA GLY A 61 -13.94 14.94 0.79
C GLY A 61 -13.30 15.16 2.15
N ARG A 62 -12.85 16.37 2.40
CA ARG A 62 -12.37 16.83 3.70
C ARG A 62 -13.02 18.15 4.04
N THR A 63 -13.58 18.25 5.23
CA THR A 63 -14.11 19.48 5.78
C THR A 63 -13.34 19.84 7.04
N ASP A 64 -12.63 20.97 7.02
CA ASP A 64 -11.92 21.53 8.18
C ASP A 64 -12.82 22.56 8.86
N PHE A 65 -13.10 22.33 10.14
CA PHE A 65 -13.91 23.21 10.96
C PHE A 65 -13.02 24.22 11.69
N PHE A 66 -13.31 25.52 11.52
CA PHE A 66 -12.59 26.61 12.20
C PHE A 66 -13.21 26.85 13.58
N ALA A 67 -13.07 25.88 14.49
CA ALA A 67 -13.48 26.00 15.88
C ALA A 67 -12.28 26.23 16.80
N ARG A 68 -12.51 26.37 18.09
CA ARG A 68 -11.44 26.54 19.10
C ARG A 68 -10.39 25.41 19.06
N SER A 69 -10.80 24.20 18.73
CA SER A 69 -9.93 23.09 18.34
C SER A 69 -10.14 22.80 16.86
N LEU A 70 -9.04 22.76 16.10
CA LEU A 70 -9.06 22.40 14.68
C LEU A 70 -9.50 20.93 14.56
N LEU A 71 -10.67 20.71 14.02
CA LEU A 71 -11.22 19.38 13.77
C LEU A 71 -11.50 19.25 12.28
N SER A 72 -11.17 18.13 11.70
CA SER A 72 -11.45 17.82 10.30
C SER A 72 -12.28 16.55 10.21
N LEU A 73 -13.25 16.55 9.33
CA LEU A 73 -14.00 15.37 8.91
C LEU A 73 -13.51 14.96 7.53
N ASP A 74 -12.91 13.81 7.43
CA ASP A 74 -12.52 13.17 6.18
C ASP A 74 -13.54 12.10 5.84
N TYR A 75 -13.99 12.04 4.60
CA TYR A 75 -14.93 11.03 4.12
C TYR A 75 -14.62 10.67 2.67
N GLY A 76 -14.98 9.47 2.27
CA GLY A 76 -14.70 9.06 0.90
C GLY A 76 -15.23 7.68 0.54
N PHE A 77 -15.09 7.41 -0.73
CA PHE A 77 -15.40 6.12 -1.32
C PHE A 77 -14.23 5.68 -2.18
N ASN A 78 -13.86 4.40 -2.07
CA ASN A 78 -12.74 3.82 -2.78
C ASN A 78 -13.20 2.54 -3.49
N PHE A 79 -12.76 2.40 -4.72
CA PHE A 79 -12.90 1.21 -5.52
C PHE A 79 -11.52 0.83 -6.04
N ASN A 80 -11.08 -0.39 -5.77
CA ASN A 80 -9.81 -0.93 -6.23
C ASN A 80 -10.05 -2.28 -6.92
N TYR A 81 -9.42 -2.46 -8.06
CA TYR A 81 -9.40 -3.69 -8.79
C TYR A 81 -7.97 -4.09 -9.10
N TYR A 82 -7.56 -5.25 -8.64
CA TYR A 82 -6.26 -5.84 -8.91
C TYR A 82 -6.43 -7.08 -9.78
N ASN A 83 -5.66 -7.15 -10.85
CA ASN A 83 -5.62 -8.29 -11.74
C ASN A 83 -4.20 -8.86 -11.79
N TYR A 84 -3.84 -9.62 -10.77
CA TYR A 84 -2.52 -10.24 -10.69
C TYR A 84 -2.30 -11.34 -11.73
N PHE A 85 -3.35 -11.82 -12.37
CA PHE A 85 -3.31 -12.75 -13.49
C PHE A 85 -2.46 -12.23 -14.67
N LYS A 86 -2.44 -10.92 -14.89
CA LYS A 86 -1.66 -10.26 -15.94
C LYS A 86 -0.25 -9.87 -15.50
N SER A 87 0.14 -10.16 -14.26
CA SER A 87 1.48 -9.87 -13.74
C SER A 87 2.50 -10.87 -14.27
N ASN A 88 2.90 -10.72 -15.53
CA ASN A 88 4.10 -11.38 -16.04
C ASN A 88 5.32 -10.73 -15.37
N PHE A 89 5.67 -11.19 -14.15
CA PHE A 89 6.94 -10.88 -13.52
C PHE A 89 8.07 -11.57 -14.27
N GLY A 90 8.49 -11.05 -15.36
CA GLY A 90 9.61 -11.64 -16.06
C GLY A 90 9.79 -11.09 -17.44
N ALA A 91 10.47 -9.94 -17.57
CA ALA A 91 11.18 -9.64 -18.80
C ALA A 91 12.34 -10.62 -19.02
N ILE A 92 12.79 -11.35 -17.98
CA ILE A 92 14.00 -12.21 -17.98
C ILE A 92 13.80 -13.44 -17.10
N GLY A 93 12.71 -14.21 -17.21
CA GLY A 93 12.59 -15.40 -16.37
C GLY A 93 11.40 -16.29 -16.71
N ARG A 94 11.61 -17.59 -16.61
CA ARG A 94 10.64 -18.63 -16.96
C ARG A 94 9.33 -18.51 -16.17
N ARG A 95 8.26 -18.73 -16.87
CA ARG A 95 6.86 -18.88 -16.45
C ARG A 95 6.71 -20.09 -15.53
N ASN A 96 6.93 -19.97 -14.23
CA ASN A 96 6.56 -21.02 -13.27
C ASN A 96 5.93 -20.37 -12.05
N ASP A 97 4.80 -20.91 -11.59
CA ASP A 97 4.03 -20.60 -10.38
C ASP A 97 3.31 -19.24 -10.38
N LEU A 98 2.46 -19.02 -11.40
CA LEU A 98 1.51 -17.93 -11.38
C LEU A 98 0.31 -18.32 -10.52
N THR A 99 0.29 -17.84 -9.30
CA THR A 99 -0.92 -17.83 -8.50
C THR A 99 -1.82 -16.75 -9.07
N TYR A 100 -2.81 -17.15 -9.85
CA TYR A 100 -3.74 -16.21 -10.47
C TYR A 100 -4.73 -15.69 -9.45
N SER A 101 -4.79 -14.38 -9.30
CA SER A 101 -5.69 -13.74 -8.35
C SER A 101 -6.28 -12.49 -8.96
N LYS A 102 -7.57 -12.33 -8.76
CA LYS A 102 -8.29 -11.08 -8.98
C LYS A 102 -8.82 -10.62 -7.63
N TYR A 103 -8.60 -9.38 -7.32
CA TYR A 103 -9.03 -8.79 -6.06
C TYR A 103 -9.83 -7.52 -6.33
N PHE A 104 -11.01 -7.45 -5.73
CA PHE A 104 -11.88 -6.29 -5.72
C PHE A 104 -12.03 -5.81 -4.29
N ASP A 105 -11.79 -4.55 -4.07
CA ASP A 105 -11.91 -3.88 -2.79
C ASP A 105 -12.78 -2.64 -2.99
N THR A 106 -13.88 -2.59 -2.28
CA THR A 106 -14.83 -1.48 -2.37
C THR A 106 -15.26 -1.08 -0.96
N TYR A 107 -14.95 0.15 -0.56
CA TYR A 107 -15.30 0.61 0.77
C TYR A 107 -15.55 2.11 0.84
N ALA A 108 -16.43 2.49 1.76
CA ALA A 108 -16.59 3.85 2.24
C ALA A 108 -15.74 4.08 3.49
N THR A 109 -15.29 5.30 3.68
CA THR A 109 -14.49 5.71 4.84
C THR A 109 -15.05 7.01 5.44
N ALA A 110 -15.00 7.11 6.75
CA ALA A 110 -15.21 8.35 7.48
C ALA A 110 -14.18 8.46 8.60
N ALA A 111 -13.54 9.62 8.77
CA ALA A 111 -12.55 9.81 9.82
C ALA A 111 -12.68 11.20 10.45
N LEU A 112 -12.53 11.24 11.77
CA LEU A 112 -12.30 12.46 12.53
C LEU A 112 -10.80 12.63 12.72
N THR A 113 -10.28 13.80 12.33
CA THR A 113 -8.84 14.10 12.39
C THR A 113 -8.61 15.39 13.16
N MET A 114 -7.69 15.36 14.10
CA MET A 114 -7.34 16.50 14.94
C MET A 114 -5.81 16.68 14.95
N PRO A 115 -5.27 17.89 14.64
CA PRO A 115 -3.85 18.18 14.83
C PRO A 115 -3.53 18.27 16.33
N ILE A 116 -2.54 17.49 16.77
CA ILE A 116 -2.02 17.52 18.15
C ILE A 116 -0.61 18.12 18.22
N GLY A 117 -0.05 18.51 17.09
CA GLY A 117 1.25 19.15 16.96
C GLY A 117 1.48 19.67 15.55
N ARG A 118 2.61 20.37 15.34
CA ARG A 118 2.93 20.98 14.04
C ARG A 118 2.94 20.01 12.87
N TYR A 119 3.36 18.76 13.12
CA TYR A 119 3.49 17.69 12.11
C TYR A 119 2.76 16.42 12.51
N THR A 120 1.96 16.49 13.58
CA THR A 120 1.34 15.30 14.20
C THR A 120 -0.17 15.45 14.21
N VAL A 121 -0.85 14.42 13.74
CA VAL A 121 -2.31 14.33 13.74
C VAL A 121 -2.77 13.07 14.46
N LEU A 122 -3.89 13.18 15.18
CA LEU A 122 -4.63 12.07 15.72
C LEU A 122 -5.85 11.85 14.82
N SER A 123 -6.11 10.63 14.41
CA SER A 123 -7.28 10.28 13.60
C SER A 123 -8.00 9.05 14.12
N LEU A 124 -9.33 9.10 14.15
CA LEU A 124 -10.20 7.96 14.35
C LEU A 124 -10.96 7.73 13.04
N ARG A 125 -10.75 6.59 12.41
CA ARG A 125 -11.30 6.22 11.10
C ARG A 125 -12.19 5.01 11.21
N ALA A 126 -13.35 5.07 10.58
CA ALA A 126 -14.24 3.95 10.33
C ALA A 126 -14.25 3.64 8.83
N ASN A 127 -14.19 2.36 8.47
CA ASN A 127 -14.31 1.87 7.10
C ASN A 127 -15.39 0.78 7.07
N GLY A 128 -16.16 0.75 6.00
CA GLY A 128 -17.12 -0.32 5.76
C GLY A 128 -17.23 -0.62 4.28
N GLY A 129 -17.25 -1.90 3.94
CA GLY A 129 -17.24 -2.31 2.55
C GLY A 129 -17.19 -3.82 2.38
N TRP A 130 -16.69 -4.23 1.26
CA TRP A 130 -16.49 -5.65 0.95
C TRP A 130 -15.27 -5.86 0.08
N ASP A 131 -14.55 -6.93 0.39
CA ASP A 131 -13.47 -7.49 -0.39
C ASP A 131 -13.98 -8.73 -1.14
N THR A 132 -13.50 -8.93 -2.34
CA THR A 132 -13.77 -10.14 -3.12
C THR A 132 -12.49 -10.62 -3.75
N TYR A 133 -12.06 -11.81 -3.36
CA TYR A 133 -10.87 -12.48 -3.86
C TYR A 133 -11.29 -13.62 -4.77
N ARG A 134 -10.72 -13.73 -5.98
CA ARG A 134 -10.89 -14.85 -6.90
C ARG A 134 -9.51 -15.37 -7.25
N TYR A 135 -9.27 -16.66 -7.05
CA TYR A 135 -7.94 -17.26 -7.17
C TYR A 135 -8.02 -18.74 -7.49
N PHE A 136 -6.93 -19.29 -8.05
CA PHE A 136 -6.68 -20.71 -8.09
C PHE A 136 -5.71 -21.08 -6.98
N GLN A 137 -5.93 -22.18 -6.28
CA GLN A 137 -5.03 -22.71 -5.27
C GLN A 137 -3.90 -23.56 -5.87
N THR A 138 -4.09 -24.03 -7.10
CA THR A 138 -3.14 -24.86 -7.85
C THR A 138 -2.73 -24.17 -9.14
N THR A 139 -1.62 -24.59 -9.73
CA THR A 139 -1.15 -24.11 -11.04
C THR A 139 -1.72 -24.93 -12.20
N ASP A 140 -2.36 -26.04 -11.88
CA ASP A 140 -2.96 -26.98 -12.83
C ASP A 140 -4.46 -26.64 -13.03
N TYR A 141 -4.74 -25.74 -13.97
CA TYR A 141 -6.09 -25.31 -14.34
C TYR A 141 -6.18 -25.09 -15.85
N GLU A 142 -7.37 -25.26 -16.39
CA GLU A 142 -7.74 -25.06 -17.77
C GLU A 142 -8.62 -23.81 -17.96
N ASP A 143 -8.83 -23.39 -19.20
CA ASP A 143 -9.58 -22.16 -19.50
C ASP A 143 -11.05 -22.23 -19.04
N ASP A 144 -11.62 -23.44 -18.97
CA ASP A 144 -13.00 -23.70 -18.51
C ASP A 144 -13.15 -23.80 -16.99
N ASP A 145 -12.05 -23.76 -16.24
CA ASP A 145 -12.06 -23.88 -14.80
C ASP A 145 -12.53 -22.60 -14.10
N TYR A 146 -13.32 -22.78 -13.05
CA TYR A 146 -13.79 -21.67 -12.21
C TYR A 146 -12.87 -21.48 -11.01
N MET A 147 -12.55 -20.22 -10.74
CA MET A 147 -11.76 -19.81 -9.59
C MET A 147 -12.51 -20.00 -8.27
N ASP A 148 -11.79 -20.33 -7.20
CA ASP A 148 -12.28 -20.16 -5.85
C ASP A 148 -12.62 -18.68 -5.60
N GLN A 149 -13.65 -18.43 -4.81
CA GLN A 149 -14.07 -17.10 -4.45
C GLN A 149 -14.25 -16.97 -2.94
N THR A 150 -13.52 -16.03 -2.34
CA THR A 150 -13.73 -15.56 -0.97
C THR A 150 -14.29 -14.15 -1.02
N ARG A 151 -15.45 -13.91 -0.43
CA ARG A 151 -16.05 -12.60 -0.24
C ARG A 151 -16.08 -12.28 1.25
N PHE A 152 -15.67 -11.06 1.59
CA PHE A 152 -15.57 -10.60 2.96
C PHE A 152 -16.16 -9.19 3.10
N PRO A 153 -17.50 -9.06 3.34
CA PRO A 153 -18.06 -7.81 3.82
C PRO A 153 -17.53 -7.53 5.22
N PHE A 154 -17.04 -6.31 5.42
CA PHE A 154 -16.35 -5.95 6.66
C PHE A 154 -16.70 -4.56 7.17
N PHE A 155 -16.46 -4.38 8.46
CA PHE A 155 -16.39 -3.10 9.13
C PHE A 155 -15.07 -3.01 9.89
N GLY A 156 -14.39 -1.86 9.79
CA GLY A 156 -13.10 -1.65 10.43
C GLY A 156 -13.05 -0.31 11.17
N LEU A 157 -12.37 -0.30 12.30
CA LEU A 157 -12.01 0.90 13.05
C LEU A 157 -10.49 1.01 13.13
N LYS A 158 -9.96 2.23 12.93
CA LYS A 158 -8.53 2.51 13.08
C LYS A 158 -8.35 3.80 13.89
N LEU A 159 -7.62 3.69 14.98
CA LEU A 159 -7.08 4.84 15.71
C LEU A 159 -5.61 5.01 15.34
N GLU A 160 -5.21 6.20 14.95
CA GLU A 160 -3.86 6.45 14.45
C GLU A 160 -3.32 7.80 14.93
N VAL A 161 -2.08 7.79 15.40
CA VAL A 161 -1.25 8.98 15.57
C VAL A 161 -0.20 8.95 14.47
N ASP A 162 -0.23 9.92 13.56
CA ASP A 162 0.73 10.05 12.45
C ASP A 162 1.48 11.37 12.55
N ARG A 163 2.79 11.29 12.49
CA ARG A 163 3.72 12.41 12.40
C ARG A 163 4.43 12.35 11.06
N ASN A 164 4.28 13.38 10.24
CA ASN A 164 4.94 13.46 8.94
C ASN A 164 5.65 14.82 8.77
N GLY A 165 6.98 14.80 8.88
CA GLY A 165 7.87 15.93 8.66
C GLY A 165 8.90 15.65 7.57
N LEU A 166 8.60 14.78 6.60
CA LEU A 166 9.47 14.53 5.46
C LEU A 166 9.49 15.71 4.50
N ASN A 167 10.66 15.99 3.90
CA ASN A 167 10.82 17.09 2.95
C ASN A 167 10.14 16.85 1.59
N TYR A 168 10.02 15.60 1.16
CA TYR A 168 9.32 15.18 -0.05
C TYR A 168 8.38 14.03 0.25
N LEU A 169 7.24 14.01 -0.44
CA LEU A 169 6.27 12.91 -0.34
C LEU A 169 6.81 11.62 -0.99
N LEU A 170 7.45 11.78 -2.15
CA LEU A 170 8.14 10.71 -2.86
C LEU A 170 9.65 10.97 -2.82
N TYR A 171 10.42 9.90 -2.59
CA TYR A 171 11.89 9.96 -2.51
C TYR A 171 12.44 10.97 -1.48
N PRO A 172 12.01 10.94 -0.21
CA PRO A 172 12.50 11.83 0.81
C PRO A 172 14.00 11.62 1.07
N THR A 173 14.70 12.74 1.39
CA THR A 173 16.12 12.76 1.75
C THR A 173 16.34 13.32 3.15
N ARG A 174 15.32 13.96 3.75
CA ARG A 174 15.40 14.59 5.09
C ARG A 174 14.06 14.52 5.80
N GLY A 175 14.13 14.46 7.13
CA GLY A 175 12.96 14.50 8.00
C GLY A 175 12.55 13.15 8.56
N ILE A 176 11.46 13.15 9.29
CA ILE A 176 10.96 11.98 10.00
C ILE A 176 9.47 11.77 9.71
N ARG A 177 9.09 10.53 9.46
CA ARG A 177 7.72 10.06 9.50
C ARG A 177 7.61 8.97 10.57
N GLN A 178 6.60 9.06 11.40
CA GLN A 178 6.33 8.07 12.44
C GLN A 178 4.83 7.93 12.61
N SER A 179 4.33 6.70 12.61
CA SER A 179 2.94 6.42 12.91
C SER A 179 2.79 5.25 13.87
N ILE A 180 1.78 5.34 14.72
CA ILE A 180 1.33 4.26 15.60
C ILE A 180 -0.16 4.14 15.38
N SER A 181 -0.64 2.93 15.13
CA SER A 181 -2.07 2.70 14.97
C SER A 181 -2.54 1.41 15.62
N ALA A 182 -3.78 1.45 16.11
CA ALA A 182 -4.55 0.29 16.54
C ALA A 182 -5.71 0.09 15.56
N ILE A 183 -5.97 -1.16 15.18
CA ILE A 183 -6.96 -1.52 14.17
C ILE A 183 -7.85 -2.61 14.76
N PHE A 184 -9.15 -2.49 14.53
CA PHE A 184 -10.12 -3.55 14.75
C PHE A 184 -10.89 -3.79 13.45
N ILE A 185 -11.01 -5.04 13.04
CA ILE A 185 -11.76 -5.43 11.84
C ILE A 185 -12.71 -6.56 12.23
N THR A 186 -13.94 -6.49 11.73
CA THR A 186 -14.95 -7.54 11.86
C THR A 186 -15.69 -7.69 10.55
N GLY A 187 -16.09 -8.90 10.22
CA GLY A 187 -16.80 -9.21 8.98
C GLY A 187 -17.20 -10.67 8.91
N ASN A 188 -17.81 -11.04 7.78
CA ASN A 188 -18.28 -12.38 7.53
C ASN A 188 -17.59 -12.97 6.29
N GLU A 189 -16.91 -14.09 6.46
CA GLU A 189 -16.32 -14.82 5.35
C GLU A 189 -17.39 -15.63 4.62
N MET A 190 -17.49 -15.47 3.31
CA MET A 190 -18.31 -16.27 2.41
C MET A 190 -17.38 -16.92 1.40
N PHE A 191 -17.32 -18.24 1.40
CA PHE A 191 -16.46 -19.00 0.50
C PHE A 191 -17.28 -19.81 -0.50
N ARG A 192 -16.88 -19.77 -1.78
CA ARG A 192 -17.39 -20.62 -2.87
C ARG A 192 -16.19 -21.32 -3.51
N PRO A 193 -16.16 -22.68 -3.48
CA PRO A 193 -15.09 -23.42 -4.12
C PRO A 193 -15.18 -23.31 -5.64
N GLY A 194 -14.01 -23.31 -6.28
CA GLY A 194 -13.85 -23.46 -7.72
C GLY A 194 -13.86 -24.94 -8.15
N THR A 195 -13.45 -25.19 -9.39
CA THR A 195 -13.43 -26.54 -9.99
C THR A 195 -12.16 -27.32 -9.67
N ARG A 196 -11.06 -26.65 -9.28
CA ARG A 196 -9.73 -27.25 -9.03
C ARG A 196 -9.29 -27.07 -7.58
N PRO A 197 -9.83 -27.84 -6.62
CA PRO A 197 -9.29 -27.85 -5.25
C PRO A 197 -7.90 -28.52 -5.23
N PRO A 198 -7.06 -28.24 -4.24
CA PRO A 198 -5.83 -28.99 -4.01
C PRO A 198 -6.11 -30.50 -3.81
N ASP A 199 -5.13 -31.35 -4.20
CA ASP A 199 -5.25 -32.79 -4.10
C ASP A 199 -5.66 -33.24 -2.69
N GLY A 200 -6.67 -34.12 -2.61
CA GLY A 200 -7.15 -34.67 -1.36
C GLY A 200 -8.01 -33.71 -0.51
N VAL A 201 -8.31 -32.51 -0.99
CA VAL A 201 -9.13 -31.52 -0.28
C VAL A 201 -10.48 -31.37 -0.95
N THR A 202 -11.56 -31.53 -0.19
CA THR A 202 -12.91 -31.25 -0.64
C THR A 202 -13.46 -30.05 0.11
N TYR A 203 -13.76 -28.99 -0.62
CA TYR A 203 -14.41 -27.81 -0.05
C TYR A 203 -15.91 -27.82 -0.33
N THR A 204 -16.67 -27.39 0.64
CA THR A 204 -18.08 -27.05 0.47
C THR A 204 -18.27 -25.55 0.55
N SER A 205 -19.26 -25.01 -0.15
CA SER A 205 -19.61 -23.60 -0.02
C SER A 205 -19.96 -23.30 1.44
N ARG A 206 -19.29 -22.27 1.99
CA ARG A 206 -19.54 -21.78 3.35
C ARG A 206 -20.04 -20.34 3.27
N GLY A 207 -21.07 -20.02 4.00
CA GLY A 207 -21.63 -18.69 4.06
C GLY A 207 -21.68 -18.19 5.49
N GLY A 208 -21.04 -17.04 5.74
CA GLY A 208 -21.25 -16.29 6.97
C GLY A 208 -20.40 -16.66 8.18
N ASP A 209 -19.22 -17.23 7.98
CA ASP A 209 -18.26 -17.42 9.07
C ASP A 209 -17.79 -16.06 9.59
N SER A 210 -18.13 -15.73 10.84
CA SER A 210 -17.71 -14.47 11.44
C SER A 210 -16.20 -14.46 11.70
N ARG A 211 -15.54 -13.42 11.23
CA ARG A 211 -14.11 -13.17 11.43
C ARG A 211 -13.93 -11.82 12.09
N HIS A 212 -13.10 -11.76 13.11
CA HIS A 212 -12.73 -10.52 13.77
C HIS A 212 -11.30 -10.58 14.29
N TRP A 213 -10.60 -9.47 14.20
CA TRP A 213 -9.24 -9.38 14.72
C TRP A 213 -8.87 -7.96 15.11
N PHE A 214 -7.84 -7.90 15.95
CA PHE A 214 -7.18 -6.67 16.35
C PHE A 214 -5.78 -6.62 15.75
N GLY A 215 -5.29 -5.42 15.53
CA GLY A 215 -3.93 -5.21 15.09
C GLY A 215 -3.33 -3.95 15.66
N ALA A 216 -2.03 -3.97 15.85
CA ALA A 216 -1.21 -2.81 16.18
C ALA A 216 -0.14 -2.67 15.10
N GLN A 217 0.08 -1.44 14.65
CA GLN A 217 1.10 -1.14 13.66
C GLN A 217 1.96 0.02 14.15
N PHE A 218 3.24 -0.10 13.97
CA PHE A 218 4.23 0.95 14.18
C PHE A 218 5.05 1.13 12.92
N LEU A 219 5.24 2.38 12.50
CA LEU A 219 6.11 2.76 11.39
C LEU A 219 7.00 3.90 11.85
N ARG A 220 8.29 3.81 11.60
CA ARG A 220 9.23 4.91 11.72
C ARG A 220 10.16 4.92 10.52
N GLU A 221 10.19 6.04 9.83
CA GLU A 221 11.06 6.33 8.71
C GLU A 221 11.77 7.64 9.00
N HIS A 222 13.08 7.65 8.96
CA HIS A 222 13.87 8.83 9.29
C HIS A 222 15.02 8.97 8.32
N TYR A 223 15.20 10.17 7.80
CA TYR A 223 16.27 10.58 6.92
C TYR A 223 17.03 11.76 7.53
N TYR A 224 18.35 11.67 7.56
CA TYR A 224 19.20 12.74 8.06
C TYR A 224 20.40 12.96 7.14
N PRO A 225 20.79 14.21 6.90
CA PRO A 225 22.00 14.53 6.13
C PRO A 225 23.23 14.19 6.98
N VAL A 226 24.12 13.38 6.42
CA VAL A 226 25.43 13.07 7.04
C VAL A 226 26.45 14.11 6.59
N CYS A 227 26.44 14.44 5.28
CA CYS A 227 27.25 15.50 4.71
C CYS A 227 26.53 16.12 3.50
N LYS A 228 27.16 17.05 2.79
CA LYS A 228 26.53 17.80 1.67
C LYS A 228 26.11 16.93 0.49
N TRP A 229 26.77 15.79 0.30
CA TRP A 229 26.55 14.88 -0.83
C TRP A 229 25.97 13.52 -0.40
N PHE A 230 25.75 13.30 0.90
CA PHE A 230 25.27 12.02 1.41
C PHE A 230 24.26 12.21 2.53
N SER A 231 23.10 11.58 2.37
CA SER A 231 22.10 11.42 3.42
C SER A 231 21.81 9.93 3.66
N PHE A 232 21.43 9.61 4.87
CA PHE A 232 21.15 8.25 5.29
C PHE A 232 19.74 8.16 5.86
N GLY A 233 18.98 7.17 5.42
CA GLY A 233 17.67 6.88 5.93
C GLY A 233 17.57 5.48 6.54
N TYR A 234 16.65 5.31 7.47
CA TYR A 234 16.23 3.99 7.95
C TYR A 234 14.72 3.90 8.06
N LEU A 235 14.21 2.69 7.91
CA LEU A 235 12.81 2.32 8.12
C LEU A 235 12.73 1.21 9.17
N LEU A 236 11.81 1.37 10.11
CA LEU A 236 11.37 0.33 11.04
C LEU A 236 9.85 0.25 10.96
N GLN A 237 9.33 -0.91 10.61
CA GLN A 237 7.90 -1.20 10.59
C GLN A 237 7.66 -2.46 11.42
N ALA A 238 6.72 -2.41 12.33
CA ALA A 238 6.25 -3.57 13.07
C ALA A 238 4.73 -3.69 12.92
N VAL A 239 4.26 -4.87 12.64
CA VAL A 239 2.84 -5.20 12.54
C VAL A 239 2.58 -6.42 13.41
N LEU A 240 1.65 -6.29 14.32
CA LEU A 240 1.22 -7.35 15.24
C LEU A 240 -0.29 -7.51 15.08
N THR A 241 -0.76 -8.68 14.69
CA THR A 241 -2.18 -8.97 14.61
C THR A 241 -2.50 -10.37 15.09
N ASN A 242 -3.72 -10.55 15.58
CA ASN A 242 -4.33 -11.86 15.81
C ASN A 242 -5.23 -12.24 14.62
N HIS A 243 -4.74 -11.99 13.39
CA HIS A 243 -5.45 -12.29 12.16
C HIS A 243 -5.88 -13.76 12.12
N PRO A 244 -7.19 -14.05 11.95
CA PRO A 244 -7.69 -15.41 11.95
C PRO A 244 -7.33 -16.13 10.65
N THR A 245 -7.33 -17.47 10.70
CA THR A 245 -7.27 -18.27 9.48
C THR A 245 -8.62 -18.22 8.76
N PHE A 246 -8.58 -17.97 7.47
CA PHE A 246 -9.71 -18.08 6.55
C PHE A 246 -9.91 -19.54 6.11
N THR A 247 -10.90 -19.80 5.31
CA THR A 247 -11.28 -21.16 4.87
C THR A 247 -10.11 -21.94 4.27
N ASN A 248 -9.16 -21.26 3.62
CA ASN A 248 -7.95 -21.89 3.09
C ASN A 248 -6.70 -20.99 3.32
N GLU A 249 -5.54 -21.59 3.13
CA GLU A 249 -4.26 -20.90 3.31
C GLU A 249 -4.11 -19.70 2.37
N TYR A 250 -4.60 -19.82 1.13
CA TYR A 250 -4.50 -18.76 0.15
C TYR A 250 -5.32 -17.53 0.55
N ALA A 251 -6.59 -17.73 0.97
CA ALA A 251 -7.43 -16.66 1.48
C ALA A 251 -6.82 -16.03 2.75
N THR A 252 -6.25 -16.84 3.64
CA THR A 252 -5.56 -16.36 4.84
C THR A 252 -4.36 -15.48 4.47
N ASN A 253 -3.54 -15.89 3.52
CA ASN A 253 -2.37 -15.13 3.10
C ASN A 253 -2.75 -13.81 2.40
N ILE A 254 -3.73 -13.83 1.46
CA ILE A 254 -4.10 -12.63 0.70
C ILE A 254 -4.76 -11.56 1.57
N THR A 255 -5.42 -11.95 2.67
CA THR A 255 -6.01 -11.04 3.66
C THR A 255 -5.02 -10.56 4.71
N SER A 256 -3.90 -11.25 4.86
CA SER A 256 -2.85 -10.91 5.83
C SER A 256 -2.15 -9.59 5.48
N PRO A 257 -1.66 -8.84 6.47
CA PRO A 257 -0.87 -7.64 6.25
C PRO A 257 0.32 -7.87 5.34
N ALA A 258 0.58 -6.92 4.44
CA ALA A 258 1.69 -6.96 3.49
C ALA A 258 2.79 -5.96 3.85
N PHE A 259 4.04 -6.35 3.69
CA PHE A 259 5.18 -5.45 3.75
C PHE A 259 5.40 -4.79 2.38
N THR A 260 5.07 -3.51 2.26
CA THR A 260 5.09 -2.77 1.00
C THR A 260 5.88 -1.46 1.13
N PRO A 261 7.22 -1.54 1.33
CA PRO A 261 8.04 -0.38 1.61
C PRO A 261 8.31 0.51 0.38
N THR A 262 8.13 0.00 -0.83
CA THR A 262 8.36 0.74 -2.07
C THR A 262 7.04 1.10 -2.75
N PRO A 263 6.97 2.15 -3.57
CA PRO A 263 5.77 2.48 -4.34
C PRO A 263 5.25 1.29 -5.16
N HIS A 264 6.14 0.54 -5.79
CA HIS A 264 5.79 -0.58 -6.66
C HIS A 264 5.28 -1.81 -5.89
N SER A 265 5.78 -2.06 -4.68
CA SER A 265 5.36 -3.21 -3.87
C SER A 265 3.88 -3.16 -3.47
N LYS A 266 3.22 -2.01 -3.56
CA LYS A 266 1.79 -1.84 -3.28
C LYS A 266 0.90 -2.43 -4.38
N PHE A 267 1.41 -2.52 -5.61
CA PHE A 267 0.63 -2.94 -6.79
C PHE A 267 0.88 -4.39 -7.16
N VAL A 268 1.82 -5.04 -6.48
CA VAL A 268 2.26 -6.39 -6.77
C VAL A 268 1.85 -7.31 -5.64
N TYR A 269 1.21 -8.42 -5.98
CA TYR A 269 0.99 -9.49 -5.04
C TYR A 269 2.21 -10.41 -4.98
N ILE A 270 2.91 -10.42 -3.86
CA ILE A 270 3.98 -11.36 -3.58
C ILE A 270 3.65 -12.05 -2.24
N LYS A 271 3.31 -13.34 -2.32
CA LYS A 271 2.92 -14.16 -1.16
C LYS A 271 3.95 -14.08 -0.03
N ASP A 272 5.23 -14.10 -0.37
CA ASP A 272 6.36 -14.16 0.57
C ASP A 272 6.57 -12.89 1.40
N PHE A 273 5.91 -11.76 1.06
CA PHE A 273 5.96 -10.51 1.80
C PHE A 273 4.66 -10.23 2.58
N ARG A 274 3.92 -11.28 2.91
CA ARG A 274 2.70 -11.22 3.72
C ARG A 274 2.81 -12.12 4.94
N SER A 275 2.31 -11.64 6.07
CA SER A 275 2.28 -12.39 7.34
C SER A 275 1.28 -11.75 8.28
N SER A 276 0.69 -12.53 9.16
CA SER A 276 -0.19 -12.03 10.23
C SER A 276 0.53 -11.03 11.13
N SER A 277 1.80 -11.27 11.41
CA SER A 277 2.67 -10.38 12.18
C SER A 277 4.06 -10.35 11.55
N PHE A 278 4.73 -9.19 11.53
CA PHE A 278 6.06 -9.08 10.98
C PHE A 278 6.84 -7.86 11.50
N ILE A 279 8.15 -7.91 11.33
CA ILE A 279 9.03 -6.75 11.44
C ILE A 279 9.66 -6.50 10.07
N GLY A 280 9.55 -5.26 9.59
CA GLY A 280 10.21 -4.75 8.39
C GLY A 280 11.31 -3.77 8.76
N LEU A 281 12.50 -3.96 8.24
CA LEU A 281 13.66 -3.07 8.41
C LEU A 281 14.09 -2.52 7.06
N GLY A 282 14.59 -1.29 7.03
CA GLY A 282 15.11 -0.68 5.83
C GLY A 282 16.31 0.21 6.09
N LEU A 283 17.27 0.20 5.16
CA LEU A 283 18.42 1.11 5.11
C LEU A 283 18.42 1.82 3.75
N MET A 284 18.51 3.15 3.78
CA MET A 284 18.28 3.98 2.59
C MET A 284 19.41 5.03 2.42
N PRO A 285 20.64 4.60 2.04
CA PRO A 285 21.69 5.52 1.67
C PRO A 285 21.31 6.28 0.39
N THR A 286 21.51 7.61 0.42
CA THR A 286 21.20 8.50 -0.70
C THR A 286 22.40 9.38 -1.01
N PHE A 287 22.83 9.38 -2.27
CA PHE A 287 23.95 10.18 -2.78
C PHE A 287 23.39 11.36 -3.56
N GLU A 288 23.60 12.58 -3.05
CA GLU A 288 23.11 13.82 -3.62
C GLU A 288 24.20 14.43 -4.53
N PHE A 289 23.97 14.49 -5.85
CA PHE A 289 24.89 15.08 -6.84
C PHE A 289 24.60 16.57 -7.09
N GLY A 290 23.53 17.07 -6.45
CA GLY A 290 23.08 18.46 -6.52
C GLY A 290 21.73 18.61 -5.82
N PRO A 291 21.17 19.82 -5.77
CA PRO A 291 19.96 20.10 -4.99
C PRO A 291 18.71 19.39 -5.50
N LYS A 292 18.74 18.88 -6.72
CA LYS A 292 17.58 18.24 -7.38
C LYS A 292 17.88 16.85 -7.95
N PHE A 293 19.15 16.40 -7.92
CA PHE A 293 19.56 15.16 -8.57
C PHE A 293 20.30 14.25 -7.58
N TYR A 294 19.81 13.04 -7.39
CA TYR A 294 20.36 12.10 -6.42
C TYR A 294 20.08 10.64 -6.77
N LEU A 295 20.95 9.76 -6.30
CA LEU A 295 20.79 8.31 -6.34
C LEU A 295 20.38 7.81 -4.95
N LYS A 296 19.20 7.24 -4.84
CA LYS A 296 18.66 6.64 -3.62
C LYS A 296 18.69 5.12 -3.73
N ASN A 297 19.49 4.48 -2.90
CA ASN A 297 19.45 3.04 -2.73
C ASN A 297 18.60 2.68 -1.51
N SER A 298 17.91 1.56 -1.56
CA SER A 298 17.05 1.10 -0.47
C SER A 298 17.15 -0.41 -0.35
N PHE A 299 17.49 -0.87 0.85
CA PHE A 299 17.62 -2.27 1.20
C PHE A 299 16.60 -2.55 2.29
N TYR A 300 15.68 -3.46 2.06
CA TYR A 300 14.66 -3.81 3.03
C TYR A 300 14.75 -5.28 3.38
N LEU A 301 14.53 -5.57 4.67
CA LEU A 301 14.40 -6.91 5.22
C LEU A 301 12.99 -7.09 5.75
N PHE A 302 12.39 -8.22 5.45
CA PHE A 302 11.11 -8.67 5.96
C PHE A 302 11.31 -9.90 6.83
N LEU A 303 10.83 -9.83 8.06
CA LEU A 303 10.92 -10.85 9.09
C LEU A 303 9.49 -11.26 9.50
N PRO A 304 8.89 -12.27 8.85
CA PRO A 304 7.56 -12.74 9.19
C PRO A 304 7.55 -13.48 10.53
N ASN A 305 6.42 -13.39 11.24
CA ASN A 305 6.16 -14.11 12.48
C ASN A 305 4.73 -14.69 12.43
N ASP A 306 4.56 -15.79 11.72
CA ASP A 306 3.29 -16.49 11.64
C ASP A 306 3.16 -17.50 12.80
N HIS A 307 2.12 -17.34 13.61
CA HIS A 307 1.87 -18.18 14.77
C HIS A 307 1.51 -19.63 14.42
N ASN A 308 1.07 -19.88 13.20
CA ASN A 308 0.49 -21.15 12.78
C ASN A 308 1.46 -22.10 12.07
N GLU A 309 2.68 -21.67 11.78
CA GLU A 309 3.66 -22.51 11.12
C GLU A 309 4.70 -23.08 12.09
N VAL A 310 4.61 -24.39 12.28
CA VAL A 310 5.52 -25.18 13.11
C VAL A 310 6.97 -25.05 12.62
N LYS A 311 7.83 -24.43 13.47
CA LYS A 311 9.30 -24.60 13.56
C LYS A 311 10.15 -24.71 12.29
N GLU A 312 9.77 -24.16 11.15
CA GLU A 312 10.72 -23.98 10.06
C GLU A 312 11.78 -22.92 10.41
N ASN A 313 13.02 -23.20 10.03
CA ASN A 313 14.17 -22.32 10.30
C ASN A 313 13.88 -20.87 9.91
N ILE A 314 13.92 -19.94 10.87
CA ILE A 314 13.71 -18.50 10.69
C ILE A 314 14.52 -17.94 9.50
N ARG A 315 15.73 -18.50 9.25
CA ARG A 315 16.58 -18.12 8.11
C ARG A 315 15.94 -18.38 6.74
N LYS A 316 15.04 -19.36 6.61
CA LYS A 316 14.35 -19.66 5.34
C LYS A 316 13.20 -18.69 5.07
N ARG A 317 12.77 -17.90 6.05
CA ARG A 317 11.63 -16.99 5.97
C ARG A 317 12.01 -15.53 5.78
N VAL A 318 13.25 -15.15 6.07
CA VAL A 318 13.73 -13.78 5.86
C VAL A 318 13.76 -13.49 4.36
N ARG A 319 13.09 -12.40 3.96
CA ARG A 319 13.06 -11.92 2.58
C ARG A 319 13.66 -10.54 2.47
N PHE A 320 14.21 -10.21 1.32
CA PHE A 320 14.76 -8.89 1.09
C PHE A 320 14.19 -8.23 -0.16
N ILE A 321 14.16 -6.90 -0.15
CA ILE A 321 13.86 -6.06 -1.31
C ILE A 321 15.02 -5.11 -1.50
N TYR A 322 15.50 -5.02 -2.73
CA TYR A 322 16.45 -4.01 -3.15
C TYR A 322 15.80 -3.07 -4.15
N ASN A 323 16.04 -1.77 -3.98
CA ASN A 323 15.55 -0.74 -4.88
C ASN A 323 16.63 0.33 -5.03
N SER A 324 16.97 0.68 -6.27
CA SER A 324 17.89 1.76 -6.61
C SER A 324 17.20 2.72 -7.57
N SER A 325 17.07 3.98 -7.16
CA SER A 325 16.35 5.01 -7.90
C SER A 325 17.26 6.19 -8.17
N LEU A 326 17.45 6.50 -9.45
CA LEU A 326 18.03 7.76 -9.90
C LEU A 326 16.90 8.78 -10.03
N VAL A 327 16.93 9.83 -9.23
CA VAL A 327 15.82 10.77 -9.06
C VAL A 327 16.23 12.18 -9.47
N TYR A 328 15.37 12.83 -10.25
CA TYR A 328 15.45 14.25 -10.55
C TYR A 328 14.16 14.95 -10.10
N GLN A 329 14.29 15.90 -9.17
CA GLN A 329 13.16 16.71 -8.66
C GLN A 329 12.83 17.84 -9.63
N THR A 330 11.72 17.73 -10.32
CA THR A 330 11.21 18.80 -11.18
C THR A 330 10.20 19.70 -10.43
N PRO A 331 9.89 20.90 -10.92
CA PRO A 331 8.86 21.75 -10.32
C PRO A 331 7.46 21.13 -10.31
N VAL A 332 7.19 20.17 -11.18
CA VAL A 332 5.89 19.49 -11.33
C VAL A 332 5.84 18.14 -10.61
N GLY A 333 6.98 17.62 -10.15
CA GLY A 333 7.09 16.34 -9.45
C GLY A 333 8.42 15.63 -9.72
N PRO A 334 8.75 14.56 -9.00
CA PRO A 334 9.96 13.79 -9.25
C PRO A 334 9.84 12.94 -10.50
N VAL A 335 10.90 12.93 -11.30
CA VAL A 335 11.12 11.96 -12.38
C VAL A 335 12.18 10.98 -11.91
N SER A 336 11.96 9.69 -12.08
CA SER A 336 12.92 8.69 -11.62
C SER A 336 13.04 7.47 -12.53
N LEU A 337 14.27 6.96 -12.60
CA LEU A 337 14.58 5.66 -13.16
C LEU A 337 14.93 4.71 -12.01
N THR A 338 14.16 3.63 -11.85
CA THR A 338 14.24 2.74 -10.70
C THR A 338 14.49 1.31 -11.14
N VAL A 339 15.50 0.67 -10.56
CA VAL A 339 15.73 -0.78 -10.64
C VAL A 339 15.32 -1.39 -9.32
N SER A 340 14.49 -2.42 -9.38
CA SER A 340 13.98 -3.12 -8.19
C SER A 340 14.23 -4.62 -8.28
N LYS A 341 14.53 -5.24 -7.14
CA LYS A 341 14.61 -6.69 -6.97
C LYS A 341 13.80 -7.12 -5.75
N TYR A 342 12.99 -8.15 -5.92
CA TYR A 342 12.27 -8.81 -4.83
C TYR A 342 12.80 -10.23 -4.67
N ASP A 343 13.21 -10.59 -3.46
CA ASP A 343 13.55 -11.95 -3.09
C ASP A 343 12.24 -12.71 -2.83
N ALA A 344 11.83 -13.51 -3.79
CA ALA A 344 10.68 -14.38 -3.67
C ALA A 344 11.10 -15.81 -4.00
N THR A 345 10.50 -16.79 -3.32
CA THR A 345 10.76 -18.21 -3.54
C THR A 345 10.50 -18.53 -5.01
N ASN A 346 11.48 -18.99 -5.75
CA ASN A 346 11.43 -19.41 -7.16
C ASN A 346 11.54 -18.34 -8.26
N ARG A 347 11.92 -17.07 -8.01
CA ARG A 347 11.99 -16.07 -9.09
C ARG A 347 13.12 -15.06 -8.96
N ASP A 348 13.78 -14.78 -10.08
CA ASP A 348 14.57 -13.56 -10.27
C ASP A 348 13.63 -12.41 -10.67
N ASN A 349 13.12 -11.70 -9.66
CA ASN A 349 12.15 -10.62 -9.85
C ASN A 349 12.85 -9.26 -9.95
N TRP A 350 13.60 -9.06 -11.03
CA TRP A 350 14.14 -7.76 -11.39
C TRP A 350 13.21 -7.00 -12.33
N PHE A 351 13.06 -5.72 -12.10
CA PHE A 351 12.37 -4.86 -13.06
C PHE A 351 12.91 -3.43 -13.04
N LEU A 352 12.78 -2.79 -14.20
CA LEU A 352 13.14 -1.41 -14.42
C LEU A 352 11.84 -0.59 -14.57
N THR A 353 11.77 0.56 -13.90
CA THR A 353 10.61 1.45 -13.95
C THR A 353 11.06 2.88 -14.16
N PHE A 354 10.40 3.58 -15.06
CA PHE A 354 10.48 5.01 -15.25
C PHE A 354 9.20 5.65 -14.70
N ASN A 355 9.34 6.58 -13.73
CA ASN A 355 8.21 7.29 -13.12
C ASN A 355 8.30 8.78 -13.47
N PHE A 356 7.13 9.40 -13.71
CA PHE A 356 7.01 10.82 -14.07
C PHE A 356 5.73 11.46 -13.54
#